data_c3f8b8560ccbfa646d180e5801969930
#
_entry.id   c3f8b8560ccbfa646d180e5801969930
#
_cell.length_a   1.000
_cell.length_b   1.000
_cell.length_c   1.000
_cell.angle_alpha   90.00
_cell.angle_beta   90.00
_cell.angle_gamma   90.00
#
_symmetry.space_group_name_H-M   'P 1'
#
loop_
_entity.id
_entity.type
_entity.pdbx_description
1 polymer ?
#
loop_
_entity_poly.entity_id
_entity_poly.type
_entity_poly.pdbx_seq_one_letter_code
_entity_poly.pdbx_strand_id
1 'polypeptide(L)'
;VRPVKGQILELGGAAAEPVCERIVASERVYAVPRPDGRLIVGATVEERGFDTAVTAGGVLELLREAYRLLPDIAELELLEAAAGLRPGTPDNLPLIGDGAVEGLLLAAGHYRNGVLLAPLTGELIARRLASPGDWEPPPAVDPGRFSGRPVEVAS
;
A
#
# COMPACT_ATOMS: atom_id res chain seq x y z
N VAL A 1 0.52 -1.16 14.50
CA VAL A 1 0.29 -1.38 13.06
C VAL A 1 -1.06 -2.06 12.90
N ARG A 2 -1.91 -1.55 12.01
CA ARG A 2 -3.24 -2.08 11.70
C ARG A 2 -3.33 -2.50 10.22
N PRO A 3 -4.14 -3.51 9.89
CA PRO A 3 -4.38 -3.87 8.50
C PRO A 3 -5.34 -2.86 7.84
N VAL A 4 -4.97 -2.38 6.65
CA VAL A 4 -5.83 -1.56 5.79
C VAL A 4 -6.01 -2.27 4.47
N LYS A 5 -7.21 -2.79 4.24
CA LYS A 5 -7.55 -3.55 3.04
C LYS A 5 -7.56 -2.68 1.80
N GLY A 6 -7.12 -3.24 0.69
CA GLY A 6 -7.23 -2.64 -0.64
C GLY A 6 -7.52 -3.71 -1.67
N GLN A 7 -8.56 -3.49 -2.45
CA GLN A 7 -8.90 -4.31 -3.59
C GLN A 7 -8.27 -3.72 -4.86
N ILE A 8 -7.85 -4.59 -5.76
CA ILE A 8 -7.32 -4.24 -7.08
C ILE A 8 -7.95 -5.13 -8.13
N LEU A 9 -7.97 -4.65 -9.36
CA LEU A 9 -8.40 -5.41 -10.54
C LEU A 9 -7.24 -5.56 -11.50
N GLU A 10 -7.17 -6.71 -12.13
CA GLU A 10 -6.33 -6.95 -13.29
C GLU A 10 -7.23 -7.07 -14.52
N LEU A 11 -7.02 -6.16 -15.45
CA LEU A 11 -7.72 -6.11 -16.73
C LEU A 11 -6.75 -6.47 -17.85
N GLY A 12 -7.25 -7.02 -18.93
CA GLY A 12 -6.44 -7.41 -20.07
C GLY A 12 -7.27 -7.82 -21.26
N GLY A 13 -6.67 -8.53 -22.19
CA GLY A 13 -7.34 -9.04 -23.37
C GLY A 13 -6.50 -8.89 -24.63
N ALA A 14 -7.08 -9.29 -25.76
CA ALA A 14 -6.41 -9.28 -27.07
C ALA A 14 -6.40 -7.88 -27.74
N ALA A 15 -6.49 -6.79 -26.98
CA ALA A 15 -6.42 -5.44 -27.54
C ALA A 15 -5.07 -5.26 -28.26
N ALA A 16 -5.12 -4.87 -29.53
CA ALA A 16 -3.93 -4.68 -30.36
C ALA A 16 -3.06 -3.50 -29.87
N GLU A 17 -3.63 -2.59 -29.10
CA GLU A 17 -2.96 -1.41 -28.54
C GLU A 17 -3.25 -1.28 -27.04
N PRO A 18 -2.25 -0.89 -26.23
CA PRO A 18 -2.47 -0.65 -24.81
C PRO A 18 -3.41 0.55 -24.60
N VAL A 19 -4.37 0.43 -23.68
CA VAL A 19 -5.31 1.50 -23.31
C VAL A 19 -4.58 2.75 -22.82
N CYS A 20 -3.42 2.59 -22.23
CA CYS A 20 -2.51 3.68 -21.88
C CYS A 20 -1.05 3.17 -21.82
N GLU A 21 -0.09 4.05 -22.11
CA GLU A 21 1.35 3.75 -22.06
C GLU A 21 1.99 4.11 -20.74
N ARG A 22 1.32 4.94 -19.93
CA ARG A 22 1.84 5.48 -18.66
C ARG A 22 0.83 5.26 -17.55
N ILE A 23 1.29 5.36 -16.32
CA ILE A 23 0.41 5.37 -15.15
C ILE A 23 -0.53 6.57 -15.26
N VAL A 24 -1.82 6.30 -15.20
CA VAL A 24 -2.87 7.32 -15.12
C VAL A 24 -3.48 7.24 -13.73
N ALA A 25 -3.65 8.37 -13.07
CA ALA A 25 -4.16 8.39 -11.71
C ALA A 25 -5.09 9.58 -11.45
N SER A 26 -6.06 9.36 -10.58
CA SER A 26 -6.88 10.39 -9.93
C SER A 26 -6.72 10.29 -8.41
N GLU A 27 -7.48 11.07 -7.67
CA GLU A 27 -7.54 10.96 -6.20
C GLU A 27 -8.12 9.61 -5.73
N ARG A 28 -8.91 8.93 -6.56
CA ARG A 28 -9.66 7.73 -6.17
C ARG A 28 -9.10 6.43 -6.73
N VAL A 29 -8.53 6.49 -7.94
CA VAL A 29 -8.09 5.28 -8.65
C VAL A 29 -6.83 5.57 -9.45
N TYR A 30 -6.03 4.56 -9.66
CA TYR A 30 -4.91 4.57 -10.60
C TYR A 30 -5.02 3.38 -11.55
N ALA A 31 -4.48 3.55 -12.75
CA ALA A 31 -4.33 2.52 -13.76
C ALA A 31 -2.85 2.40 -14.13
N VAL A 32 -2.29 1.20 -14.00
CA VAL A 32 -0.87 0.91 -14.23
C VAL A 32 -0.73 -0.10 -15.37
N PRO A 33 -0.31 0.35 -16.57
CA PRO A 33 -0.06 -0.57 -17.66
C PRO A 33 1.15 -1.48 -17.36
N ARG A 34 1.08 -2.71 -17.81
CA ARG A 34 2.14 -3.71 -17.70
C ARG A 34 2.71 -4.02 -19.08
N PRO A 35 4.02 -4.38 -19.17
CA PRO A 35 4.66 -4.68 -20.46
C PRO A 35 4.02 -5.85 -21.23
N ASP A 36 3.30 -6.72 -20.54
CA ASP A 36 2.59 -7.88 -21.10
C ASP A 36 1.15 -7.58 -21.55
N GLY A 37 0.77 -6.31 -21.61
CA GLY A 37 -0.54 -5.86 -22.06
C GLY A 37 -1.63 -5.83 -20.99
N ARG A 38 -1.32 -6.24 -19.74
CA ARG A 38 -2.26 -6.14 -18.63
C ARG A 38 -2.34 -4.71 -18.11
N LEU A 39 -3.46 -4.37 -17.50
CA LEU A 39 -3.70 -3.11 -16.82
C LEU A 39 -4.13 -3.37 -15.38
N ILE A 40 -3.36 -2.89 -14.41
CA ILE A 40 -3.73 -2.98 -13.00
C ILE A 40 -4.50 -1.73 -12.59
N VAL A 41 -5.72 -1.92 -12.12
CA VAL A 41 -6.58 -0.86 -11.59
C VAL A 41 -6.65 -0.96 -10.07
N GLY A 42 -6.33 0.09 -9.36
CA GLY A 42 -6.32 0.12 -7.89
C GLY A 42 -6.61 1.52 -7.35
N ALA A 43 -6.91 1.63 -6.10
CA ALA A 43 -7.24 0.58 -5.19
C ALA A 43 -8.20 1.11 -4.14
N THR A 44 -9.08 0.28 -3.63
CA THR A 44 -9.91 0.65 -2.48
C THR A 44 -9.08 0.89 -1.22
N VAL A 45 -9.66 1.57 -0.24
CA VAL A 45 -9.10 1.76 1.10
C VAL A 45 -10.18 1.46 2.11
N GLU A 46 -10.03 0.36 2.85
CA GLU A 46 -11.08 -0.18 3.71
C GLU A 46 -10.52 -0.58 5.08
N GLU A 47 -11.19 -0.15 6.15
CA GLU A 47 -10.91 -0.60 7.52
C GLU A 47 -11.79 -1.83 7.81
N ARG A 48 -11.32 -3.01 7.47
CA ARG A 48 -12.04 -4.30 7.58
C ARG A 48 -11.26 -5.35 8.38
N GLY A 49 -10.33 -4.90 9.24
CA GLY A 49 -9.48 -5.82 9.97
C GLY A 49 -8.72 -6.74 9.01
N PHE A 50 -8.66 -8.02 9.31
CA PHE A 50 -7.95 -9.02 8.50
C PHE A 50 -8.78 -9.62 7.35
N ASP A 51 -9.96 -9.06 7.05
CA ASP A 51 -10.77 -9.52 5.92
C ASP A 51 -10.09 -9.19 4.58
N THR A 52 -9.88 -10.21 3.75
CA THR A 52 -9.31 -10.12 2.40
C THR A 52 -10.31 -10.54 1.32
N ALA A 53 -11.59 -10.67 1.65
CA ALA A 53 -12.59 -11.01 0.65
C ALA A 53 -12.75 -9.88 -0.39
N VAL A 54 -12.77 -10.24 -1.66
CA VAL A 54 -13.16 -9.31 -2.73
C VAL A 54 -14.66 -9.13 -2.70
N THR A 55 -15.11 -7.88 -2.76
CA THR A 55 -16.53 -7.56 -2.72
C THR A 55 -17.03 -7.00 -4.05
N ALA A 56 -18.27 -7.31 -4.42
CA ALA A 56 -18.89 -6.75 -5.61
C ALA A 56 -18.93 -5.21 -5.60
N GLY A 57 -19.09 -4.61 -4.40
CA GLY A 57 -19.05 -3.15 -4.23
C GLY A 57 -17.68 -2.57 -4.56
N GLY A 58 -16.59 -3.19 -4.09
CA GLY A 58 -15.23 -2.76 -4.39
C GLY A 58 -14.89 -2.88 -5.87
N VAL A 59 -15.27 -4.00 -6.50
CA VAL A 59 -15.10 -4.19 -7.95
C VAL A 59 -15.86 -3.11 -8.73
N LEU A 60 -17.13 -2.88 -8.40
CA LEU A 60 -17.96 -1.87 -9.04
C LEU A 60 -17.38 -0.46 -8.90
N GLU A 61 -16.90 -0.11 -7.70
CA GLU A 61 -16.27 1.20 -7.44
C GLU A 61 -15.04 1.38 -8.33
N LEU A 62 -14.13 0.42 -8.34
CA LEU A 62 -12.89 0.48 -9.12
C LEU A 62 -13.18 0.58 -10.62
N LEU A 63 -14.08 -0.24 -11.15
CA LEU A 63 -14.45 -0.19 -12.56
C LEU A 63 -15.08 1.16 -12.94
N ARG A 64 -15.96 1.69 -12.09
CA ARG A 64 -16.62 2.99 -12.35
C ARG A 64 -15.60 4.13 -12.38
N GLU A 65 -14.71 4.20 -11.40
CA GLU A 65 -13.72 5.28 -11.33
C GLU A 65 -12.66 5.13 -12.42
N ALA A 66 -12.26 3.90 -12.76
CA ALA A 66 -11.31 3.66 -13.85
C ALA A 66 -11.94 3.99 -15.22
N TYR A 67 -13.20 3.66 -15.45
CA TYR A 67 -13.92 4.01 -16.68
C TYR A 67 -14.02 5.53 -16.90
N ARG A 68 -14.13 6.31 -15.83
CA ARG A 68 -14.12 7.78 -15.92
C ARG A 68 -12.78 8.35 -16.38
N LEU A 69 -11.66 7.66 -16.04
CA LEU A 69 -10.32 8.06 -16.46
C LEU A 69 -9.98 7.57 -17.86
N LEU A 70 -10.33 6.33 -18.15
CA LEU A 70 -9.96 5.59 -19.35
C LEU A 70 -11.19 4.80 -19.84
N PRO A 71 -12.09 5.42 -20.64
CA PRO A 71 -13.31 4.76 -21.10
C PRO A 71 -13.06 3.43 -21.84
N ASP A 72 -11.94 3.30 -22.53
CA ASP A 72 -11.59 2.13 -23.33
C ASP A 72 -11.35 0.86 -22.48
N ILE A 73 -11.25 0.99 -21.15
CA ILE A 73 -11.22 -0.20 -20.27
C ILE A 73 -12.48 -1.05 -20.36
N ALA A 74 -13.59 -0.50 -20.86
CA ALA A 74 -14.84 -1.23 -21.04
C ALA A 74 -14.70 -2.43 -21.98
N GLU A 75 -13.73 -2.40 -22.88
CA GLU A 75 -13.47 -3.46 -23.86
C GLU A 75 -12.44 -4.49 -23.35
N LEU A 76 -11.86 -4.27 -22.15
CA LEU A 76 -10.92 -5.21 -21.56
C LEU A 76 -11.63 -6.31 -20.77
N GLU A 77 -11.03 -7.50 -20.76
CA GLU A 77 -11.48 -8.62 -19.94
C GLU A 77 -11.08 -8.37 -18.47
N LEU A 78 -11.94 -8.71 -17.52
CA LEU A 78 -11.59 -8.79 -16.11
C LEU A 78 -10.86 -10.13 -15.88
N LEU A 79 -9.55 -10.09 -15.74
CA LEU A 79 -8.71 -11.28 -15.55
C LEU A 79 -8.70 -11.73 -14.11
N GLU A 80 -8.53 -10.79 -13.17
CA GLU A 80 -8.46 -11.09 -11.74
C GLU A 80 -8.99 -9.92 -10.92
N ALA A 81 -9.56 -10.25 -9.75
CA ALA A 81 -9.84 -9.32 -8.68
C ALA A 81 -9.22 -9.84 -7.39
N ALA A 82 -8.37 -9.05 -6.77
CA ALA A 82 -7.62 -9.43 -5.58
C ALA A 82 -7.73 -8.40 -4.46
N ALA A 83 -7.54 -8.84 -3.22
CA ALA A 83 -7.47 -7.96 -2.07
C ALA A 83 -6.23 -8.27 -1.22
N GLY A 84 -5.59 -7.20 -0.72
CA GLY A 84 -4.44 -7.30 0.16
C GLY A 84 -4.55 -6.37 1.35
N LEU A 85 -3.70 -6.58 2.36
CA LEU A 85 -3.66 -5.79 3.58
C LEU A 85 -2.39 -4.94 3.61
N ARG A 86 -2.56 -3.63 3.71
CA ARG A 86 -1.45 -2.70 3.91
C ARG A 86 -1.19 -2.52 5.39
N PRO A 87 0.07 -2.53 5.85
CA PRO A 87 0.41 -2.27 7.25
C PRO A 87 0.31 -0.77 7.53
N GLY A 88 -0.82 -0.31 8.07
CA GLY A 88 -1.04 1.09 8.45
C GLY A 88 -0.61 1.39 9.88
N THR A 89 -0.08 2.57 10.13
CA THR A 89 0.11 3.18 11.45
C THR A 89 -0.95 4.27 11.65
N PRO A 90 -1.11 4.85 12.84
CA PRO A 90 -2.08 5.92 13.05
C PRO A 90 -1.89 7.14 12.14
N ASP A 91 -0.65 7.45 11.78
CA ASP A 91 -0.25 8.56 10.91
C ASP A 91 0.18 8.12 9.51
N ASN A 92 0.13 6.82 9.22
CA ASN A 92 0.59 6.18 7.98
C ASN A 92 2.08 6.38 7.64
N LEU A 93 2.90 6.83 8.61
CA LEU A 93 4.36 6.84 8.50
C LEU A 93 4.93 5.54 9.07
N PRO A 94 6.04 5.01 8.54
CA PRO A 94 6.62 3.76 9.02
C PRO A 94 7.16 3.87 10.46
N LEU A 95 7.36 2.71 11.06
CA LEU A 95 8.07 2.54 12.33
C LEU A 95 9.44 1.96 12.00
N ILE A 96 10.52 2.75 12.18
CA ILE A 96 11.89 2.32 11.89
C ILE A 96 12.77 2.66 13.08
N GLY A 97 13.27 1.64 13.78
CA GLY A 97 14.12 1.82 14.95
C GLY A 97 13.85 0.82 16.06
N ASP A 98 14.29 1.18 17.28
CA ASP A 98 14.15 0.31 18.44
C ASP A 98 12.70 0.18 18.89
N GLY A 99 12.28 -1.04 19.16
CA GLY A 99 10.98 -1.35 19.74
C GLY A 99 10.99 -1.20 21.26
N ALA A 100 9.83 -1.43 21.88
CA ALA A 100 9.67 -1.37 23.34
C ALA A 100 10.36 -2.52 24.08
N VAL A 101 10.78 -3.55 23.37
CA VAL A 101 11.50 -4.72 23.94
C VAL A 101 12.95 -4.61 23.56
N GLU A 102 13.85 -4.79 24.52
CA GLU A 102 15.30 -4.75 24.30
C GLU A 102 15.72 -5.75 23.21
N GLY A 103 16.51 -5.28 22.25
CA GLY A 103 17.00 -6.08 21.11
C GLY A 103 15.99 -6.21 19.95
N LEU A 104 14.76 -5.69 20.10
CA LEU A 104 13.79 -5.68 19.01
C LEU A 104 13.97 -4.44 18.13
N LEU A 105 14.26 -4.65 16.85
CA LEU A 105 14.23 -3.60 15.83
C LEU A 105 12.95 -3.70 15.00
N LEU A 106 12.35 -2.57 14.74
CA LEU A 106 11.14 -2.44 13.91
C LEU A 106 11.49 -1.83 12.55
N ALA A 107 10.92 -2.40 11.49
CA ALA A 107 10.93 -1.91 10.12
C ALA A 107 9.57 -2.23 9.49
N ALA A 108 8.52 -1.54 9.92
CA ALA A 108 7.12 -1.89 9.62
C ALA A 108 6.23 -0.67 9.42
N GLY A 109 4.99 -0.88 9.05
CA GLY A 109 4.01 0.21 9.00
C GLY A 109 4.12 1.14 7.79
N HIS A 110 4.74 0.71 6.70
CA HIS A 110 5.01 1.51 5.50
C HIS A 110 3.77 1.87 4.68
N TYR A 111 2.61 1.32 5.02
CA TYR A 111 1.33 1.57 4.35
C TYR A 111 1.42 1.39 2.83
N ARG A 112 1.36 2.47 2.05
CA ARG A 112 1.42 2.44 0.58
C ARG A 112 2.83 2.62 0.00
N ASN A 113 3.81 2.93 0.84
CA ASN A 113 5.14 3.38 0.43
C ASN A 113 6.24 2.34 0.68
N GLY A 114 5.89 1.06 0.93
CA GLY A 114 6.86 0.03 1.30
C GLY A 114 7.98 -0.16 0.26
N VAL A 115 7.62 -0.26 -1.01
CA VAL A 115 8.61 -0.42 -2.10
C VAL A 115 9.47 0.84 -2.25
N LEU A 116 8.85 2.02 -2.23
CA LEU A 116 9.55 3.30 -2.36
C LEU A 116 10.55 3.53 -1.23
N LEU A 117 10.16 3.21 0.01
CA LEU A 117 10.98 3.46 1.21
C LEU A 117 11.91 2.30 1.58
N ALA A 118 11.88 1.18 0.86
CA ALA A 118 12.72 0.01 1.18
C ALA A 118 14.22 0.35 1.25
N PRO A 119 14.83 1.11 0.31
CA PRO A 119 16.24 1.44 0.39
C PRO A 119 16.57 2.30 1.62
N LEU A 120 15.77 3.33 1.90
CA LEU A 120 15.95 4.18 3.08
C LEU A 120 15.79 3.39 4.38
N THR A 121 14.78 2.52 4.44
CA THR A 121 14.57 1.65 5.60
C THR A 121 15.77 0.75 5.86
N GLY A 122 16.29 0.13 4.79
CA GLY A 122 17.50 -0.71 4.88
C GLY A 122 18.71 0.08 5.37
N GLU A 123 18.91 1.30 4.85
CA GLU A 123 20.01 2.18 5.29
C GLU A 123 19.90 2.55 6.78
N LEU A 124 18.70 2.97 7.23
CA LEU A 124 18.48 3.34 8.63
C LEU A 124 18.72 2.17 9.59
N ILE A 125 18.25 0.97 9.27
CA ILE A 125 18.47 -0.24 10.07
C ILE A 125 19.95 -0.63 10.06
N ALA A 126 20.63 -0.56 8.91
CA ALA A 126 22.05 -0.85 8.83
C ALA A 126 22.89 0.11 9.69
N ARG A 127 22.61 1.40 9.67
CA ARG A 127 23.26 2.41 10.53
C ARG A 127 23.03 2.10 12.00
N ARG A 128 21.80 1.77 12.40
CA ARG A 128 21.48 1.41 13.78
C ARG A 128 22.28 0.19 14.27
N LEU A 129 22.43 -0.82 13.40
CA LEU A 129 23.19 -2.03 13.74
C LEU A 129 24.70 -1.79 13.80
N ALA A 130 25.24 -0.93 12.91
CA ALA A 130 26.66 -0.63 12.85
C ALA A 130 27.14 0.28 13.99
N SER A 131 26.30 1.22 14.46
CA SER A 131 26.67 2.22 15.47
C SER A 131 25.55 2.42 16.50
N PRO A 132 25.30 1.43 17.37
CA PRO A 132 24.15 1.47 18.30
C PRO A 132 24.12 2.67 19.24
N GLY A 133 25.30 3.18 19.64
CA GLY A 133 25.43 4.28 20.62
C GLY A 133 25.26 5.67 20.05
N ASP A 134 25.43 5.84 18.74
CA ASP A 134 25.45 7.14 18.07
C ASP A 134 24.28 7.31 17.09
N TRP A 135 23.31 6.39 17.14
CA TRP A 135 22.20 6.43 16.20
C TRP A 135 20.88 6.83 16.86
N GLU A 136 20.24 7.81 16.27
CA GLU A 136 18.86 8.20 16.60
C GLU A 136 17.98 8.10 15.33
N PRO A 137 16.76 7.55 15.45
CA PRO A 137 15.84 7.51 14.34
C PRO A 137 15.37 8.93 13.98
N PRO A 138 15.11 9.23 12.70
CA PRO A 138 14.39 10.45 12.37
C PRO A 138 13.06 10.50 13.14
N PRO A 139 12.70 11.63 13.79
CA PRO A 139 11.53 11.69 14.67
C PRO A 139 10.22 11.24 14.02
N ALA A 140 10.07 11.45 12.71
CA ALA A 140 8.88 11.08 11.95
C ALA A 140 8.67 9.55 11.85
N VAL A 141 9.72 8.75 12.01
CA VAL A 141 9.66 7.29 11.88
C VAL A 141 10.01 6.56 13.19
N ASP A 142 10.34 7.29 14.23
CA ASP A 142 10.65 6.74 15.55
C ASP A 142 9.46 5.93 16.09
N PRO A 143 9.62 4.64 16.44
CA PRO A 143 8.57 3.87 17.08
C PRO A 143 8.08 4.48 18.40
N GLY A 144 8.94 5.18 19.14
CA GLY A 144 8.64 5.85 20.40
C GLY A 144 7.66 7.02 20.27
N ARG A 145 7.39 7.56 19.06
CA ARG A 145 6.46 8.68 18.85
C ARG A 145 5.01 8.41 19.25
N PHE A 146 4.66 7.13 19.44
CA PHE A 146 3.34 6.73 19.96
C PHE A 146 3.37 6.35 21.45
N SER A 147 4.53 6.39 22.10
CA SER A 147 4.66 6.10 23.52
C SER A 147 3.92 7.17 24.34
N GLY A 148 2.87 6.78 25.05
CA GLY A 148 2.02 7.68 25.85
C GLY A 148 0.62 7.92 25.29
N ARG A 149 0.25 7.36 24.13
CA ARG A 149 -1.16 7.32 23.67
C ARG A 149 -1.77 5.96 24.01
N PRO A 150 -2.98 5.92 24.63
CA PRO A 150 -3.73 4.68 24.77
C PRO A 150 -4.00 4.10 23.36
N VAL A 151 -3.69 2.83 23.17
CA VAL A 151 -4.09 2.13 21.94
C VAL A 151 -5.60 1.89 22.04
N GLU A 152 -6.40 2.66 21.32
CA GLU A 152 -7.79 2.28 21.07
C GLU A 152 -7.76 1.04 20.19
N VAL A 153 -8.01 -0.11 20.79
CA VAL A 153 -8.25 -1.34 20.04
C VAL A 153 -9.67 -1.24 19.51
N ALA A 154 -9.81 -0.97 18.21
CA ALA A 154 -11.10 -1.06 17.53
C ALA A 154 -11.60 -2.50 17.65
N SER A 155 -12.71 -2.66 18.34
CA SER A 155 -13.49 -3.90 18.52
C SER A 155 -14.23 -4.28 17.23
#